data_a5230f595f646a38102a0acfc8daaa45
#
_entry.id   a5230f595f646a38102a0acfc8daaa45
#
_cell.length_a   1.000
_cell.length_b   1.000
_cell.length_c   1.000
_cell.angle_alpha   90.00
_cell.angle_beta   90.00
_cell.angle_gamma   90.00
#
_symmetry.space_group_name_H-M   'P 1'
#
loop_
_entity.id
_entity.type
_entity.pdbx_description
1 polymer ?
#
loop_
_entity_poly.entity_id
_entity_poly.type
_entity_poly.pdbx_seq_one_letter_code
_entity_poly.pdbx_strand_id
1 'polypeptide(L)' 'MKDEEELIVKVTKEIVVKFIEVGRLSVNSFEEVWNQIYKTVSESLTEKQG' A
#
# COMPACT_ATOMS: atom_id res chain seq x y z
N MET A 1 12.82 11.94 1.46
CA MET A 1 12.41 11.88 1.43
C MET A 1 11.96 11.81 0.79
N LYS A 2 11.43 11.60 0.88
CA LYS A 2 11.28 11.49 0.06
C LYS A 2 9.96 11.56 -0.41
N ASP A 3 9.57 12.37 -1.39
CA ASP A 3 8.23 12.56 -1.89
C ASP A 3 7.66 11.27 -2.39
N GLU A 4 8.49 10.49 -3.05
CA GLU A 4 8.03 9.24 -3.60
C GLU A 4 7.65 8.27 -2.50
N GLU A 5 8.44 8.26 -1.46
CA GLU A 5 8.18 7.37 -0.34
C GLU A 5 6.90 7.77 0.37
N GLU A 6 6.69 9.05 0.53
CA GLU A 6 5.47 9.52 1.15
C GLU A 6 4.25 9.17 0.30
N LEU A 7 4.41 9.28 -1.00
CA LEU A 7 3.32 8.96 -1.90
C LEU A 7 2.96 7.49 -1.81
N ILE A 8 3.96 6.64 -1.75
CA ILE A 8 3.72 5.21 -1.65
C ILE A 8 2.97 4.89 -0.37
N VAL A 9 3.40 5.47 0.72
CA VAL A 9 2.74 5.22 2.00
C VAL A 9 1.30 5.73 1.96
N LYS A 10 1.10 6.88 1.39
CA LYS A 10 -0.23 7.47 1.36
C LYS A 10 -1.18 6.62 0.53
N VAL A 11 -0.74 6.18 -0.63
CA VAL A 11 -1.58 5.36 -1.49
C VAL A 11 -1.84 4.01 -0.83
N THR A 12 -0.81 3.43 -0.24
CA THR A 12 -0.97 2.15 0.43
C THR A 12 -1.99 2.27 1.56
N LYS A 13 -1.90 3.35 2.32
CA LYS A 13 -2.80 3.54 3.43
C LYS A 13 -4.25 3.63 2.95
N GLU A 14 -4.46 4.35 1.86
CA GLU A 14 -5.82 4.51 1.36
C GLU A 14 -6.39 3.20 0.88
N ILE A 15 -5.58 2.39 0.22
CA ILE A 15 -6.05 1.09 -0.23
C ILE A 15 -6.40 0.21 0.97
N VAL A 16 -5.55 0.22 1.97
CA VAL A 16 -5.79 -0.59 3.16
C VAL A 16 -7.06 -0.16 3.86
N VAL A 17 -7.30 1.15 3.92
CA VAL A 17 -8.52 1.65 4.55
C VAL A 17 -9.75 1.12 3.82
N LYS A 18 -9.69 1.09 2.50
CA LYS A 18 -10.81 0.56 1.74
C LYS A 18 -11.03 -0.92 2.02
N PHE A 19 -9.95 -1.65 2.16
CA PHE A 19 -10.07 -3.07 2.49
C PHE A 19 -10.77 -3.25 3.84
N ILE A 20 -10.42 -2.39 4.78
CA ILE A 20 -11.04 -2.46 6.10
C ILE A 20 -12.52 -2.12 6.02
N GLU A 21 -12.85 -1.12 5.23
CA GLU A 21 -14.25 -0.68 5.12
C GLU A 21 -15.13 -1.76 4.55
N VAL A 22 -14.61 -2.53 3.60
CA VAL A 22 -15.42 -3.59 3.02
C VAL A 22 -15.30 -4.89 3.80
N GLY A 23 -14.61 -4.87 4.94
CA GLY A 23 -14.54 -6.04 5.79
C GLY A 23 -13.64 -7.13 5.27
N ARG A 24 -12.73 -6.82 4.39
CA ARG A 24 -11.85 -7.83 3.83
C ARG A 24 -10.54 -7.98 4.57
N LEU A 25 -10.28 -7.09 5.49
CA LEU A 25 -9.00 -7.11 6.19
C LEU A 25 -9.21 -7.31 7.66
N SER A 26 -8.53 -8.28 8.23
CA SER A 26 -8.58 -8.52 9.65
C SER A 26 -7.27 -8.07 10.28
N VAL A 27 -7.28 -7.98 11.59
CA VAL A 27 -6.09 -7.57 12.31
C VAL A 27 -4.93 -8.52 12.02
N ASN A 28 -5.26 -9.80 11.95
CA ASN A 28 -4.22 -10.80 11.75
C ASN A 28 -3.58 -10.68 10.36
N SER A 29 -4.32 -10.19 9.40
CA SER A 29 -3.82 -10.10 8.03
C SER A 29 -3.26 -8.73 7.72
N PHE A 30 -3.41 -7.78 8.61
CA PHE A 30 -3.07 -6.40 8.31
C PHE A 30 -1.62 -6.27 7.84
N GLU A 31 -0.71 -6.81 8.60
CA GLU A 31 0.71 -6.65 8.30
C GLU A 31 1.06 -7.26 6.95
N GLU A 32 0.53 -8.44 6.71
CA GLU A 32 0.82 -9.13 5.47
C GLU A 32 0.26 -8.37 4.28
N VAL A 33 -0.98 -7.91 4.40
CA VAL A 33 -1.61 -7.17 3.32
C VAL A 33 -0.91 -5.85 3.10
N TRP A 34 -0.53 -5.18 4.17
CA TRP A 34 0.19 -3.92 4.04
C TRP A 34 1.46 -4.09 3.24
N ASN A 35 2.23 -5.12 3.56
CA ASN A 35 3.49 -5.36 2.87
C ASN A 35 3.27 -5.65 1.40
N GLN A 36 2.25 -6.42 1.09
CA GLN A 36 1.97 -6.76 -0.29
C GLN A 36 1.54 -5.54 -1.09
N ILE A 37 0.65 -4.74 -0.53
CA ILE A 37 0.19 -3.55 -1.22
C ILE A 37 1.32 -2.55 -1.37
N TYR A 38 2.07 -2.36 -0.30
CA TYR A 38 3.20 -1.44 -0.34
C TYR A 38 4.17 -1.83 -1.44
N LYS A 39 4.48 -3.10 -1.52
CA LYS A 39 5.39 -3.56 -2.54
C LYS A 39 4.83 -3.35 -3.93
N THR A 40 3.56 -3.65 -4.11
CA THR A 40 2.93 -3.49 -5.40
C THR A 40 2.91 -2.03 -5.84
N VAL A 41 2.53 -1.15 -4.93
CA VAL A 41 2.48 0.26 -5.25
C VAL A 41 3.88 0.78 -5.56
N SER A 42 4.84 0.35 -4.76
CA SER A 42 6.21 0.80 -4.97
C SER A 42 6.73 0.36 -6.33
N GLU A 43 6.45 -0.87 -6.68
CA GLU A 43 6.91 -1.38 -7.97
C GLU A 43 6.22 -0.67 -9.12
N SER A 44 4.95 -0.37 -8.94
CA SER A 44 4.22 0.33 -10.00
C SER A 44 4.80 1.69 -10.27
N LEU A 45 5.16 2.40 -9.20
CA LEU A 45 5.67 3.75 -9.37
C LEU A 45 7.07 3.74 -9.96
N THR A 46 7.90 2.83 -9.51
CA THR A 46 9.27 2.79 -9.99
C THR A 46 9.37 2.19 -11.37
N GLU A 47 8.46 1.31 -11.68
CA GLU A 47 8.48 0.66 -12.98
C GLU A 47 8.34 1.66 -14.11
N LYS A 48 7.59 2.72 -13.85
CA LYS A 48 7.38 3.71 -14.88
C LYS A 48 8.65 4.40 -15.28
N GLN A 49 9.61 4.38 -14.43
CA GLN A 49 10.83 5.06 -14.72
C GLN A 49 11.77 4.23 -15.53
N GLY A 50 11.55 2.97 -15.54
CA GLY A 50 12.42 2.04 -16.23
C GLY A 50 12.35 2.17 -17.71
#